data_2e59392820a476ef723621b9f19f66a7
#
_entry.id   2e59392820a476ef723621b9f19f66a7
#
_cell.length_a   1.000
_cell.length_b   1.000
_cell.length_c   1.000
_cell.angle_alpha   90.00
_cell.angle_beta   90.00
_cell.angle_gamma   90.00
#
_symmetry.space_group_name_H-M   'P 1'
#
loop_
_entity.id
_entity.type
_entity.pdbx_description
1 polymer ?
#
loop_
_entity_poly.entity_id
_entity_poly.type
_entity_poly.pdbx_seq_one_letter_code
_entity_poly.pdbx_strand_id
1 'polypeptide(L)'
;MPRTIAKPSTISEGINRRFLEAIEAIVSLGKVSALEAFCTLYDLSAPRYREMRLTYGVSPKPGYQSRYKNIEVEAIYSLVVNYPISSRWLITGRGKMLIE
;
A
#
# COMPACT_ATOMS: atom_id res chain seq x y z
N MET A 1 -21.90 -24.09 -9.05
CA MET A 1 -21.04 -23.21 -9.82
C MET A 1 -19.71 -22.99 -9.11
N PRO A 2 -18.60 -23.17 -9.78
CA PRO A 2 -17.34 -22.96 -9.14
C PRO A 2 -17.14 -21.48 -8.78
N ARG A 3 -16.60 -21.27 -7.60
CA ARG A 3 -16.31 -19.92 -7.13
C ARG A 3 -15.01 -19.43 -7.77
N THR A 4 -15.03 -18.19 -8.26
CA THR A 4 -13.82 -17.59 -8.79
C THR A 4 -12.86 -17.30 -7.65
N ILE A 5 -11.64 -17.78 -7.76
CA ILE A 5 -10.59 -17.52 -6.78
C ILE A 5 -9.58 -16.58 -7.41
N ALA A 6 -9.32 -15.45 -6.76
CA ALA A 6 -8.36 -14.49 -7.27
C ALA A 6 -6.97 -15.12 -7.26
N LYS A 7 -6.21 -14.87 -8.32
CA LYS A 7 -4.83 -15.32 -8.40
C LYS A 7 -3.99 -14.58 -7.35
N PRO A 8 -2.96 -15.22 -6.77
CA PRO A 8 -2.08 -14.55 -5.82
C PRO A 8 -1.53 -13.22 -6.34
N SER A 9 -1.16 -13.14 -7.63
CA SER A 9 -0.65 -11.91 -8.23
C SER A 9 -1.71 -10.80 -8.22
N THR A 10 -2.98 -11.14 -8.43
CA THR A 10 -4.08 -10.18 -8.38
C THR A 10 -4.32 -9.69 -6.96
N ILE A 11 -4.21 -10.58 -5.99
CA ILE A 11 -4.34 -10.22 -4.57
C ILE A 11 -3.22 -9.27 -4.18
N SER A 12 -1.97 -9.62 -4.52
CA SER A 12 -0.82 -8.79 -4.22
C SER A 12 -0.92 -7.41 -4.86
N GLU A 13 -1.35 -7.35 -6.12
CA GLU A 13 -1.51 -6.07 -6.82
C GLU A 13 -2.54 -5.19 -6.11
N GLY A 14 -3.65 -5.76 -5.69
CA GLY A 14 -4.68 -5.02 -4.95
C GLY A 14 -4.13 -4.45 -3.64
N ILE A 15 -3.40 -5.27 -2.89
CA ILE A 15 -2.78 -4.82 -1.64
C ILE A 15 -1.75 -3.73 -1.91
N ASN A 16 -0.93 -3.89 -2.94
CA ASN A 16 0.07 -2.90 -3.32
C ASN A 16 -0.57 -1.53 -3.61
N ARG A 17 -1.64 -1.54 -4.40
CA ARG A 17 -2.34 -0.30 -4.76
C ARG A 17 -2.98 0.36 -3.53
N ARG A 18 -3.64 -0.43 -2.70
CA ARG A 18 -4.28 0.10 -1.50
C ARG A 18 -3.27 0.62 -0.48
N PHE A 19 -2.13 -0.07 -0.35
CA PHE A 19 -1.07 0.40 0.54
C PHE A 19 -0.61 1.80 0.13
N LEU A 20 -0.32 1.98 -1.15
CA LEU A 20 0.19 3.27 -1.63
C LEU A 20 -0.88 4.36 -1.60
N GLU A 21 -2.14 3.98 -1.82
CA GLU A 21 -3.27 4.90 -1.64
C GLU A 21 -3.37 5.35 -0.18
N ALA A 22 -3.20 4.42 0.76
CA ALA A 22 -3.25 4.72 2.18
C ALA A 22 -2.09 5.64 2.59
N ILE A 23 -0.90 5.42 2.04
CA ILE A 23 0.24 6.31 2.29
C ILE A 23 -0.11 7.75 1.85
N GLU A 24 -0.68 7.92 0.66
CA GLU A 24 -1.10 9.24 0.20
C GLU A 24 -2.14 9.85 1.14
N ALA A 25 -3.06 9.04 1.65
CA ALA A 25 -4.08 9.51 2.58
C ALA A 25 -3.48 10.02 3.89
N ILE A 26 -2.53 9.27 4.49
CA ILE A 26 -1.92 9.71 5.75
C ILE A 26 -1.00 10.91 5.57
N VAL A 27 -0.41 11.05 4.39
CA VAL A 27 0.34 12.26 4.05
C VAL A 27 -0.61 13.46 3.97
N SER A 28 -1.74 13.30 3.30
CA SER A 28 -2.76 14.35 3.18
C SER A 28 -3.34 14.73 4.54
N LEU A 29 -3.44 13.78 5.47
CA LEU A 29 -3.93 14.04 6.82
C LEU A 29 -2.87 14.67 7.72
N GLY A 30 -1.65 14.87 7.22
CA GLY A 30 -0.56 15.44 8.00
C GLY A 30 0.05 14.48 9.01
N LYS A 31 -0.21 13.18 8.90
CA LYS A 31 0.29 12.18 9.83
C LYS A 31 1.77 11.87 9.59
N VAL A 32 2.20 12.02 8.35
CA VAL A 32 3.59 11.81 7.95
C VAL A 32 3.85 12.74 6.75
N SER A 33 5.09 13.17 6.58
CA SER A 33 5.39 14.20 5.58
C SER A 33 5.44 13.65 4.15
N ALA A 34 5.84 12.40 3.98
CA ALA A 34 5.99 11.77 2.67
C ALA A 34 6.20 10.28 2.82
N LEU A 35 6.11 9.56 1.69
CA LEU A 35 6.39 8.12 1.65
C LEU A 35 7.78 7.82 2.22
N GLU A 36 8.78 8.63 1.86
CA GLU A 36 10.15 8.45 2.33
C GLU A 36 10.25 8.56 3.86
N ALA A 37 9.53 9.50 4.44
CA ALA A 37 9.48 9.66 5.90
C ALA A 37 8.86 8.44 6.58
N PHE A 38 7.81 7.89 5.99
CA PHE A 38 7.20 6.65 6.48
C PHE A 38 8.22 5.51 6.47
N CYS A 39 8.94 5.37 5.37
CA CYS A 39 9.94 4.31 5.24
C CYS A 39 11.05 4.47 6.28
N THR A 40 11.52 5.70 6.50
CA THR A 40 12.55 5.99 7.50
C THR A 40 12.09 5.63 8.90
N LEU A 41 10.85 6.00 9.25
CA LEU A 41 10.29 5.74 10.58
C LEU A 41 10.24 4.26 10.90
N TYR A 42 9.97 3.42 9.92
CA TYR A 42 9.72 2.00 10.15
C TYR A 42 10.78 1.09 9.54
N ASP A 43 11.95 1.67 9.24
CA ASP A 43 13.12 0.93 8.75
C ASP A 43 12.82 0.15 7.47
N LEU A 44 12.14 0.80 6.54
CA LEU A 44 11.80 0.23 5.25
C LEU A 44 12.66 0.87 4.16
N SER A 45 12.82 0.16 3.04
CA SER A 45 13.60 0.67 1.92
C SER A 45 12.80 1.71 1.12
N ALA A 46 13.15 2.97 1.27
CA ALA A 46 12.50 4.04 0.50
C ALA A 46 12.67 3.86 -1.02
N PRO A 47 13.85 3.46 -1.53
CA PRO A 47 13.97 3.21 -2.98
C PRO A 47 13.00 2.15 -3.49
N ARG A 48 12.79 1.08 -2.72
CA ARG A 48 11.83 0.03 -3.09
C ARG A 48 10.43 0.59 -3.26
N TYR A 49 9.96 1.36 -2.30
CA TYR A 49 8.57 1.87 -2.32
C TYR A 49 8.40 3.02 -3.30
N ARG A 50 9.45 3.82 -3.54
CA ARG A 50 9.40 4.81 -4.62
C ARG A 50 9.24 4.14 -5.98
N GLU A 51 9.94 3.02 -6.20
CA GLU A 51 9.79 2.27 -7.44
C GLU A 51 8.39 1.67 -7.56
N MET A 52 7.90 1.07 -6.48
CA MET A 52 6.54 0.49 -6.48
C MET A 52 5.47 1.54 -6.76
N ARG A 53 5.67 2.77 -6.28
CA ARG A 53 4.71 3.85 -6.51
C ARG A 53 4.56 4.18 -7.99
N LEU A 54 5.59 3.96 -8.77
CA LEU A 54 5.53 4.22 -10.22
C LEU A 54 4.63 3.23 -10.97
N THR A 55 4.36 2.08 -10.38
CA THR A 55 3.46 1.07 -10.96
C THR A 55 2.12 1.03 -10.25
N TYR A 56 2.13 1.05 -8.92
CA TYR A 56 0.94 0.80 -8.11
C TYR A 56 0.39 2.03 -7.41
N GLY A 57 1.04 3.17 -7.54
CA GLY A 57 0.62 4.40 -6.87
C GLY A 57 -0.63 5.02 -7.49
N VAL A 58 -1.10 6.10 -6.87
CA VAL A 58 -2.31 6.80 -7.34
C VAL A 58 -2.08 7.52 -8.65
N SER A 59 -0.82 7.81 -9.00
CA SER A 59 -0.46 8.44 -10.27
C SER A 59 0.68 7.66 -10.90
N PRO A 60 0.39 6.45 -11.41
CA PRO A 60 1.45 5.59 -11.93
C PRO A 60 2.06 6.12 -13.21
N LYS A 61 3.32 5.77 -13.45
CA LYS A 61 4.00 6.11 -14.69
C LYS A 61 3.57 5.12 -15.77
N PRO A 62 2.98 5.58 -16.89
CA PRO A 62 2.53 4.68 -17.94
C PRO A 62 3.64 3.77 -18.46
N GLY A 63 3.34 2.47 -18.53
CA GLY A 63 4.28 1.48 -19.04
C GLY A 63 5.38 1.05 -18.11
N TYR A 64 5.47 1.65 -16.92
CA TYR A 64 6.48 1.26 -15.96
C TYR A 64 6.10 -0.02 -15.23
N GLN A 65 7.02 -0.96 -15.12
CA GLN A 65 6.82 -2.23 -14.42
C GLN A 65 7.81 -2.31 -13.27
N SER A 66 7.29 -2.26 -12.04
CA SER A 66 8.14 -2.43 -10.87
C SER A 66 8.65 -3.86 -10.79
N ARG A 67 9.92 -4.02 -10.42
CA ARG A 67 10.48 -5.34 -10.14
C ARG A 67 10.01 -5.87 -8.78
N TYR A 68 9.51 -5.00 -7.90
CA TYR A 68 8.98 -5.40 -6.61
C TYR A 68 7.48 -5.64 -6.76
N LYS A 69 7.02 -6.83 -6.36
CA LYS A 69 5.64 -7.26 -6.59
C LYS A 69 4.81 -7.36 -5.32
N ASN A 70 5.42 -7.18 -4.15
CA ASN A 70 4.73 -7.34 -2.87
C ASN A 70 5.12 -6.27 -1.90
N ILE A 71 4.14 -5.85 -1.08
CA ILE A 71 4.41 -5.00 0.08
C ILE A 71 4.89 -5.92 1.20
N GLU A 72 5.96 -5.52 1.88
CA GLU A 72 6.48 -6.29 3.01
C GLU A 72 5.47 -6.32 4.16
N VAL A 73 5.43 -7.44 4.87
CA VAL A 73 4.55 -7.59 6.04
C VAL A 73 4.83 -6.49 7.06
N GLU A 74 6.09 -6.15 7.26
CA GLU A 74 6.51 -5.09 8.19
C GLU A 74 5.89 -3.74 7.82
N ALA A 75 5.79 -3.45 6.53
CA ALA A 75 5.19 -2.21 6.07
C ALA A 75 3.67 -2.20 6.33
N ILE A 76 3.02 -3.31 6.08
CA ILE A 76 1.58 -3.47 6.34
C ILE A 76 1.31 -3.29 7.83
N TYR A 77 2.07 -3.98 8.66
CA TYR A 77 1.95 -3.91 10.12
C TYR A 77 2.12 -2.47 10.60
N SER A 78 3.18 -1.81 10.15
CA SER A 78 3.47 -0.43 10.56
C SER A 78 2.32 0.51 10.20
N LEU A 79 1.74 0.31 9.02
CA LEU A 79 0.64 1.16 8.56
C LEU A 79 -0.62 0.96 9.39
N VAL A 80 -1.04 -0.29 9.62
CA VAL A 80 -2.32 -0.53 10.28
C VAL A 80 -2.25 -0.35 11.79
N VAL A 81 -1.08 -0.51 12.40
CA VAL A 81 -0.91 -0.36 13.85
C VAL A 81 -0.79 1.11 14.25
N ASN A 82 -0.14 1.93 13.42
CA ASN A 82 0.21 3.31 13.79
C ASN A 82 -0.71 4.37 13.17
N TYR A 83 -1.58 4.01 12.26
CA TYR A 83 -2.44 4.96 11.55
C TYR A 83 -3.87 4.44 11.48
N PRO A 84 -4.87 5.31 11.31
CA PRO A 84 -6.27 4.87 11.30
C PRO A 84 -6.66 4.26 9.94
N ILE A 85 -5.89 3.27 9.50
CA ILE A 85 -6.12 2.54 8.25
C ILE A 85 -6.71 1.18 8.59
N SER A 86 -7.85 0.84 7.96
CA SER A 86 -8.50 -0.44 8.17
C SER A 86 -7.67 -1.57 7.55
N SER A 87 -7.27 -2.54 8.38
CA SER A 87 -6.57 -3.72 7.88
C SER A 87 -7.46 -4.54 6.95
N ARG A 88 -8.76 -4.59 7.23
CA ARG A 88 -9.71 -5.30 6.39
C ARG A 88 -9.75 -4.68 5.00
N TRP A 89 -9.86 -3.35 4.93
CA TRP A 89 -9.86 -2.67 3.64
C TRP A 89 -8.53 -2.89 2.91
N LEU A 90 -7.42 -2.76 3.62
CA LEU A 90 -6.10 -2.91 3.02
C LEU A 90 -5.92 -4.27 2.38
N ILE A 91 -6.32 -5.33 3.07
CA ILE A 91 -6.10 -6.70 2.62
C ILE A 91 -7.18 -7.15 1.63
N THR A 92 -8.44 -6.80 1.88
CA THR A 92 -9.56 -7.34 1.08
C THR A 92 -10.19 -6.35 0.11
N GLY A 93 -9.95 -5.06 0.29
CA GLY A 93 -10.62 -4.02 -0.49
C GLY A 93 -12.04 -3.73 -0.02
N ARG A 94 -12.49 -4.35 1.05
CA ARG A 94 -13.86 -4.18 1.56
C ARG A 94 -13.90 -3.18 2.69
N GLY A 95 -14.99 -2.43 2.76
CA GLY A 95 -15.19 -1.44 3.79
C GLY A 95 -14.53 -0.12 3.44
N LYS A 96 -14.33 0.71 4.45
CA LYS A 96 -13.72 2.02 4.27
C LYS A 96 -12.25 1.96 4.62
N MET A 97 -11.46 2.78 3.94
CA MET A 97 -10.03 2.90 4.20
C MET A 97 -9.74 3.36 5.63
N LEU A 98 -10.45 4.39 6.08
CA LEU A 98 -10.16 5.01 7.37
C LEU A 98 -11.06 4.45 8.47
N ILE A 99 -10.44 4.19 9.62
CA ILE A 99 -11.13 3.81 10.85
C ILE A 99 -11.41 5.09 11.63
N GLU A 100 -12.63 5.25 12.04
CA GLU A 100 -13.02 6.41 12.85
C GLU A 100 -13.01 6.10 14.33
#